data_ae1c3652c408b4ce7706c223423c14a4
#
_entry.id   ae1c3652c408b4ce7706c223423c14a4
#
_cell.length_a   1.000
_cell.length_b   1.000
_cell.length_c   1.000
_cell.angle_alpha   90.00
_cell.angle_beta   90.00
_cell.angle_gamma   90.00
#
_symmetry.space_group_name_H-M   'P 1'
#
loop_
_entity.id
_entity.type
_entity.pdbx_description
1 polymer ?
#
loop_
_entity_poly.entity_id
_entity_poly.type
_entity_poly.pdbx_seq_one_letter_code
_entity_poly.pdbx_strand_id
1 'polypeptide(L)'
;MPPDWDTDSPELRQNLAGLLESIKQDARQRKQPTVETARRWQSEIMRNLQADDPKYVGAFRGETGSEDVQVHVNWIFDVAAPEVGDALGEFEQRLKSAVAYLDNFVPPGAEPNADQIAVIIDVCAWAHAEWVRIHPFANGNGRTARLWANSLAMRYGLPPFVGLRPRPKGGYELAGEKAMRGDWAPTAAAFRQMLDEFQNELGPAT
;
A
#
# COMPACT_ATOMS: atom_id res chain seq x y z
N MET A 1 -21.70 -15.30 -11.82
CA MET A 1 -22.05 -14.31 -10.78
C MET A 1 -21.29 -13.03 -11.09
N PRO A 2 -21.78 -11.84 -10.75
CA PRO A 2 -20.99 -10.65 -10.92
C PRO A 2 -19.74 -10.72 -10.04
N PRO A 3 -18.62 -10.08 -10.44
CA PRO A 3 -17.40 -10.06 -9.65
C PRO A 3 -17.65 -9.40 -8.30
N ASP A 4 -17.04 -9.93 -7.23
CA ASP A 4 -17.23 -9.46 -5.86
C ASP A 4 -15.94 -8.96 -5.19
N TRP A 5 -14.85 -8.89 -5.95
CA TRP A 5 -13.53 -8.50 -5.47
C TRP A 5 -13.44 -7.06 -4.89
N ASP A 6 -14.43 -6.22 -5.14
CA ASP A 6 -14.57 -4.90 -4.51
C ASP A 6 -15.65 -4.84 -3.43
N THR A 7 -16.46 -5.88 -3.32
CA THR A 7 -17.53 -5.97 -2.33
C THR A 7 -16.93 -6.07 -0.93
N ASP A 8 -17.45 -5.30 0.03
CA ASP A 8 -17.05 -5.39 1.43
C ASP A 8 -17.67 -6.64 2.08
N SER A 9 -17.12 -7.80 1.73
CA SER A 9 -17.57 -9.12 2.18
C SER A 9 -16.84 -9.57 3.45
N PRO A 10 -17.40 -10.51 4.23
CA PRO A 10 -16.70 -11.17 5.33
C PRO A 10 -15.40 -11.83 4.89
N GLU A 11 -15.38 -12.45 3.70
CA GLU A 11 -14.20 -13.09 3.11
C GLU A 11 -13.09 -12.09 2.87
N LEU A 12 -13.40 -10.94 2.26
CA LEU A 12 -12.40 -9.89 2.04
C LEU A 12 -11.82 -9.38 3.35
N ARG A 13 -12.67 -9.16 4.37
CA ARG A 13 -12.21 -8.71 5.70
C ARG A 13 -11.30 -9.74 6.34
N GLN A 14 -11.63 -11.02 6.26
CA GLN A 14 -10.81 -12.12 6.77
C GLN A 14 -9.46 -12.21 6.05
N ASN A 15 -9.45 -12.11 4.72
CA ASN A 15 -8.23 -12.10 3.92
C ASN A 15 -7.31 -10.94 4.33
N LEU A 16 -7.86 -9.72 4.45
CA LEU A 16 -7.11 -8.54 4.87
C LEU A 16 -6.55 -8.66 6.29
N ALA A 17 -7.32 -9.21 7.23
CA ALA A 17 -6.89 -9.41 8.61
C ALA A 17 -5.74 -10.43 8.68
N GLY A 18 -5.88 -11.59 8.04
CA GLY A 18 -4.83 -12.61 7.99
C GLY A 18 -3.55 -12.11 7.33
N LEU A 19 -3.71 -11.33 6.24
CA LEU A 19 -2.59 -10.75 5.54
C LEU A 19 -1.86 -9.70 6.40
N LEU A 20 -2.58 -8.87 7.15
CA LEU A 20 -1.99 -7.87 8.04
C LEU A 20 -1.14 -8.54 9.13
N GLU A 21 -1.58 -9.66 9.70
CA GLU A 21 -0.79 -10.42 10.68
C GLU A 21 0.48 -11.02 10.05
N SER A 22 0.42 -11.51 8.82
CA SER A 22 1.61 -11.97 8.10
C SER A 22 2.59 -10.82 7.84
N ILE A 23 2.10 -9.66 7.40
CA ILE A 23 2.91 -8.47 7.17
C ILE A 23 3.58 -7.99 8.46
N LYS A 24 2.86 -8.04 9.59
CA LYS A 24 3.39 -7.69 10.91
C LYS A 24 4.57 -8.59 11.32
N GLN A 25 4.50 -9.89 11.00
CA GLN A 25 5.62 -10.82 11.24
C GLN A 25 6.82 -10.48 10.35
N ASP A 26 6.60 -10.23 9.06
CA ASP A 26 7.64 -9.85 8.10
C ASP A 26 8.30 -8.51 8.49
N ALA A 27 7.50 -7.54 8.94
CA ALA A 27 7.98 -6.25 9.43
C ALA A 27 8.87 -6.38 10.66
N ARG A 28 8.46 -7.21 11.65
CA ARG A 28 9.29 -7.49 12.85
C ARG A 28 10.63 -8.13 12.51
N GLN A 29 10.68 -8.96 11.46
CA GLN A 29 11.90 -9.59 10.96
C GLN A 29 12.68 -8.66 10.02
N ARG A 30 12.18 -7.46 9.77
CA ARG A 30 12.75 -6.50 8.82
C ARG A 30 13.06 -7.14 7.45
N LYS A 31 12.18 -8.04 6.97
CA LYS A 31 12.33 -8.61 5.62
C LYS A 31 12.30 -7.52 4.57
N GLN A 32 13.20 -7.62 3.59
CA GLN A 32 13.24 -6.68 2.49
C GLN A 32 11.94 -6.75 1.69
N PRO A 33 11.17 -5.66 1.59
CA PRO A 33 9.97 -5.63 0.77
C PRO A 33 10.33 -5.54 -0.72
N THR A 34 9.58 -6.25 -1.58
CA THR A 34 9.77 -6.29 -3.02
C THR A 34 8.42 -6.18 -3.74
N VAL A 35 8.42 -5.86 -5.02
CA VAL A 35 7.18 -5.83 -5.81
C VAL A 35 6.51 -7.20 -5.86
N GLU A 36 7.28 -8.29 -5.84
CA GLU A 36 6.74 -9.65 -5.73
C GLU A 36 6.01 -9.91 -4.39
N THR A 37 6.38 -9.19 -3.34
CA THR A 37 5.63 -9.21 -2.08
C THR A 37 4.22 -8.64 -2.28
N ALA A 38 4.09 -7.53 -3.00
CA ALA A 38 2.78 -6.94 -3.30
C ALA A 38 1.94 -7.82 -4.26
N ARG A 39 2.57 -8.55 -5.19
CA ARG A 39 1.91 -9.56 -6.01
C ARG A 39 1.24 -10.62 -5.15
N ARG A 40 1.96 -11.17 -4.18
CA ARG A 40 1.42 -12.14 -3.22
C ARG A 40 0.30 -11.54 -2.38
N TRP A 41 0.45 -10.29 -1.92
CA TRP A 41 -0.61 -9.61 -1.17
C TRP A 41 -1.89 -9.48 -1.99
N GLN A 42 -1.78 -9.11 -3.26
CA GLN A 42 -2.95 -8.99 -4.12
C GLN A 42 -3.63 -10.35 -4.32
N SER A 43 -2.87 -11.43 -4.54
CA SER A 43 -3.41 -12.79 -4.62
C SER A 43 -4.12 -13.21 -3.33
N GLU A 44 -3.55 -12.92 -2.17
CA GLU A 44 -4.17 -13.23 -0.88
C GLU A 44 -5.43 -12.38 -0.62
N ILE A 45 -5.44 -11.11 -1.01
CA ILE A 45 -6.64 -10.26 -0.94
C ILE A 45 -7.77 -10.89 -1.75
N MET A 46 -7.46 -11.46 -2.92
CA MET A 46 -8.45 -12.04 -3.86
C MET A 46 -8.83 -13.48 -3.54
N ARG A 47 -8.24 -14.10 -2.55
CA ARG A 47 -8.49 -15.50 -2.20
C ARG A 47 -9.98 -15.72 -1.92
N ASN A 48 -10.58 -16.70 -2.63
CA ASN A 48 -12.01 -17.05 -2.58
C ASN A 48 -12.97 -15.92 -3.00
N LEU A 49 -12.46 -14.85 -3.61
CA LEU A 49 -13.28 -13.82 -4.24
C LEU A 49 -13.37 -14.07 -5.73
N GLN A 50 -14.46 -13.62 -6.34
CA GLN A 50 -14.67 -13.73 -7.77
C GLN A 50 -14.09 -12.50 -8.47
N ALA A 51 -13.02 -12.68 -9.24
CA ALA A 51 -12.47 -11.69 -10.15
C ALA A 51 -13.26 -11.65 -11.47
N ASP A 52 -13.15 -10.54 -12.22
CA ASP A 52 -13.69 -10.45 -13.59
C ASP A 52 -13.10 -11.53 -14.49
N ASP A 53 -11.80 -11.75 -14.37
CA ASP A 53 -11.07 -12.83 -14.99
C ASP A 53 -10.04 -13.38 -13.98
N PRO A 54 -10.00 -14.71 -13.71
CA PRO A 54 -9.03 -15.30 -12.80
C PRO A 54 -7.56 -14.99 -13.13
N LYS A 55 -7.24 -14.72 -14.41
CA LYS A 55 -5.90 -14.34 -14.84
C LYS A 55 -5.39 -13.02 -14.24
N TYR A 56 -6.28 -12.15 -13.75
CA TYR A 56 -5.91 -10.88 -13.11
C TYR A 56 -5.47 -11.03 -11.66
N VAL A 57 -5.68 -12.20 -11.07
CA VAL A 57 -5.27 -12.45 -9.68
C VAL A 57 -3.76 -12.67 -9.63
N GLY A 58 -3.05 -11.78 -8.95
CA GLY A 58 -1.58 -11.83 -8.85
C GLY A 58 -0.84 -11.43 -10.13
N ALA A 59 -1.50 -10.95 -11.17
CA ALA A 59 -0.87 -10.50 -12.40
C ALA A 59 -0.72 -8.98 -12.43
N PHE A 60 0.45 -8.49 -12.84
CA PHE A 60 0.63 -7.08 -13.14
C PHE A 60 0.10 -6.77 -14.54
N ARG A 61 -0.39 -5.57 -14.74
CA ARG A 61 -0.75 -5.05 -16.06
C ARG A 61 0.50 -5.03 -16.95
N GLY A 62 0.33 -5.32 -18.22
CA GLY A 62 1.44 -5.44 -19.18
C GLY A 62 2.08 -6.83 -19.23
N GLU A 63 1.77 -7.74 -18.30
CA GLU A 63 2.18 -9.15 -18.38
C GLU A 63 1.29 -9.93 -19.35
N THR A 64 1.75 -11.12 -19.77
CA THR A 64 1.02 -12.01 -20.66
C THR A 64 -0.41 -12.26 -20.16
N GLY A 65 -1.38 -11.91 -20.98
CA GLY A 65 -2.81 -11.98 -20.68
C GLY A 65 -3.38 -10.73 -20.00
N SER A 66 -2.56 -9.72 -19.73
CA SER A 66 -2.95 -8.43 -19.13
C SER A 66 -2.35 -7.24 -19.91
N GLU A 67 -1.92 -7.45 -21.15
CA GLU A 67 -1.19 -6.49 -21.98
C GLU A 67 -2.01 -5.24 -22.26
N ASP A 68 -3.32 -5.38 -22.44
CA ASP A 68 -4.23 -4.30 -22.82
C ASP A 68 -5.06 -3.78 -21.66
N VAL A 69 -4.78 -4.22 -20.42
CA VAL A 69 -5.55 -3.79 -19.25
C VAL A 69 -5.22 -2.34 -18.94
N GLN A 70 -6.19 -1.46 -19.18
CA GLN A 70 -6.13 -0.06 -18.78
C GLN A 70 -7.02 0.18 -17.57
N VAL A 71 -6.53 0.97 -16.65
CA VAL A 71 -7.28 1.40 -15.47
C VAL A 71 -7.21 2.93 -15.40
N HIS A 72 -8.22 3.54 -14.85
CA HIS A 72 -8.23 5.00 -14.65
C HIS A 72 -8.89 5.31 -13.31
N VAL A 73 -8.47 6.39 -12.70
CA VAL A 73 -9.06 6.94 -11.48
C VAL A 73 -9.52 8.35 -11.80
N ASN A 74 -10.84 8.59 -11.75
CA ASN A 74 -11.43 9.91 -11.99
C ASN A 74 -10.89 10.59 -13.26
N TRP A 75 -10.90 9.88 -14.41
CA TRP A 75 -10.41 10.36 -15.71
C TRP A 75 -8.90 10.68 -15.78
N ILE A 76 -8.13 10.34 -14.75
CA ILE A 76 -6.67 10.40 -14.78
C ILE A 76 -6.17 9.02 -15.18
N PHE A 77 -5.40 8.96 -16.26
CA PHE A 77 -4.78 7.72 -16.69
C PHE A 77 -3.58 7.39 -15.79
N ASP A 78 -3.44 6.14 -15.51
CA ASP A 78 -2.30 5.53 -14.85
C ASP A 78 -1.10 5.36 -15.80
N VAL A 79 -0.06 4.70 -15.33
CA VAL A 79 1.04 4.25 -16.18
C VAL A 79 0.49 3.26 -17.23
N ALA A 80 0.84 3.44 -18.49
CA ALA A 80 0.40 2.55 -19.57
C ALA A 80 0.83 1.10 -19.30
N ALA A 81 -0.01 0.12 -19.65
CA ALA A 81 0.25 -1.28 -19.32
C ALA A 81 1.65 -1.77 -19.76
N PRO A 82 2.18 -1.45 -20.95
CA PRO A 82 3.53 -1.84 -21.35
C PRO A 82 4.65 -1.22 -20.50
N GLU A 83 4.40 -0.10 -19.84
CA GLU A 83 5.38 0.63 -19.03
C GLU A 83 5.35 0.23 -17.55
N VAL A 84 4.38 -0.56 -17.12
CA VAL A 84 4.20 -0.95 -15.71
C VAL A 84 5.41 -1.72 -15.19
N GLY A 85 5.99 -2.61 -15.99
CA GLY A 85 7.17 -3.37 -15.60
C GLY A 85 8.36 -2.47 -15.24
N ASP A 86 8.66 -1.50 -16.08
CA ASP A 86 9.74 -0.54 -15.86
C ASP A 86 9.46 0.35 -14.64
N ALA A 87 8.23 0.86 -14.53
CA ALA A 87 7.81 1.67 -13.38
C ALA A 87 7.90 0.91 -12.05
N LEU A 88 7.58 -0.38 -12.04
CA LEU A 88 7.75 -1.25 -10.87
C LEU A 88 9.22 -1.48 -10.54
N GLY A 89 10.08 -1.62 -11.54
CA GLY A 89 11.54 -1.72 -11.36
C GLY A 89 12.11 -0.45 -10.69
N GLU A 90 11.72 0.73 -11.17
CA GLU A 90 12.10 2.01 -10.55
C GLU A 90 11.56 2.16 -9.13
N PHE A 91 10.29 1.82 -8.91
CA PHE A 91 9.69 1.82 -7.58
C PHE A 91 10.48 0.93 -6.61
N GLU A 92 10.79 -0.30 -6.99
CA GLU A 92 11.53 -1.23 -6.13
C GLU A 92 12.95 -0.73 -5.82
N GLN A 93 13.64 -0.15 -6.78
CA GLN A 93 14.96 0.43 -6.56
C GLN A 93 14.91 1.59 -5.56
N ARG A 94 13.97 2.51 -5.72
CA ARG A 94 13.77 3.64 -4.81
C ARG A 94 13.34 3.17 -3.42
N LEU A 95 12.47 2.16 -3.34
CA LEU A 95 12.04 1.56 -2.08
C LEU A 95 13.22 0.93 -1.33
N LYS A 96 14.09 0.18 -2.03
CA LYS A 96 15.30 -0.40 -1.43
C LYS A 96 16.22 0.68 -0.86
N SER A 97 16.38 1.79 -1.57
CA SER A 97 17.20 2.92 -1.10
C SER A 97 16.59 3.61 0.14
N ALA A 98 15.27 3.83 0.13
CA ALA A 98 14.56 4.42 1.26
C ALA A 98 14.60 3.52 2.51
N VAL A 99 14.42 2.21 2.32
CA VAL A 99 14.52 1.22 3.41
C VAL A 99 15.93 1.17 3.97
N ALA A 100 16.96 1.15 3.12
CA ALA A 100 18.36 1.16 3.57
C ALA A 100 18.70 2.43 4.37
N TYR A 101 18.20 3.58 3.96
CA TYR A 101 18.33 4.83 4.72
C TYR A 101 17.63 4.72 6.08
N LEU A 102 16.36 4.29 6.10
CA LEU A 102 15.59 4.20 7.34
C LEU A 102 16.14 3.12 8.29
N ASP A 103 16.69 2.01 7.79
CA ASP A 103 17.30 0.98 8.64
C ASP A 103 18.51 1.49 9.42
N ASN A 104 19.25 2.47 8.85
CA ASN A 104 20.32 3.16 9.57
C ASN A 104 19.79 4.27 10.49
N PHE A 105 18.74 4.97 10.08
CA PHE A 105 18.16 6.10 10.80
C PHE A 105 17.33 5.68 12.02
N VAL A 106 16.67 4.51 11.92
CA VAL A 106 15.85 3.90 12.99
C VAL A 106 16.36 2.49 13.25
N PRO A 107 17.31 2.29 14.17
CA PRO A 107 17.87 0.98 14.49
C PRO A 107 16.80 -0.03 14.96
N PRO A 108 17.03 -1.35 14.76
CA PRO A 108 16.12 -2.37 15.26
C PRO A 108 15.88 -2.27 16.77
N GLY A 109 14.61 -2.33 17.18
CA GLY A 109 14.23 -2.27 18.61
C GLY A 109 14.24 -0.88 19.22
N ALA A 110 14.65 0.16 18.47
CA ALA A 110 14.54 1.55 18.93
C ALA A 110 13.08 2.04 18.76
N GLU A 111 12.61 2.79 19.74
CA GLU A 111 11.39 3.56 19.61
C GLU A 111 11.70 4.85 18.81
N PRO A 112 11.00 5.11 17.69
CA PRO A 112 11.31 6.27 16.86
C PRO A 112 10.89 7.57 17.55
N ASN A 113 11.77 8.57 17.51
CA ASN A 113 11.47 9.94 17.96
C ASN A 113 10.61 10.70 16.92
N ALA A 114 10.19 11.93 17.25
CA ALA A 114 9.30 12.74 16.41
C ALA A 114 9.86 12.98 15.00
N ASP A 115 11.16 13.26 14.86
CA ASP A 115 11.78 13.47 13.54
C ASP A 115 11.81 12.18 12.72
N GLN A 116 12.11 11.07 13.38
CA GLN A 116 12.09 9.75 12.75
C GLN A 116 10.68 9.34 12.31
N ILE A 117 9.67 9.59 13.15
CA ILE A 117 8.26 9.37 12.81
C ILE A 117 7.88 10.16 11.56
N ALA A 118 8.26 11.45 11.48
CA ALA A 118 7.95 12.28 10.32
C ALA A 118 8.54 11.69 9.02
N VAL A 119 9.80 11.25 9.05
CA VAL A 119 10.45 10.63 7.87
C VAL A 119 9.83 9.28 7.53
N ILE A 120 9.48 8.45 8.52
CA ILE A 120 8.78 7.18 8.29
C ILE A 120 7.45 7.42 7.58
N ILE A 121 6.65 8.41 8.05
CA ILE A 121 5.37 8.74 7.42
C ILE A 121 5.57 9.21 5.98
N ASP A 122 6.59 10.02 5.71
CA ASP A 122 6.89 10.49 4.37
C ASP A 122 7.22 9.34 3.42
N VAL A 123 8.01 8.36 3.87
CA VAL A 123 8.32 7.15 3.08
C VAL A 123 7.07 6.27 2.89
N CYS A 124 6.23 6.11 3.92
CA CYS A 124 4.95 5.40 3.80
C CYS A 124 4.03 6.07 2.78
N ALA A 125 3.93 7.40 2.82
CA ALA A 125 3.10 8.19 1.92
C ALA A 125 3.60 8.15 0.49
N TRP A 126 4.92 8.28 0.29
CA TRP A 126 5.53 8.14 -1.02
C TRP A 126 5.27 6.75 -1.62
N ALA A 127 5.54 5.68 -0.87
CA ALA A 127 5.34 4.31 -1.37
C ALA A 127 3.88 4.04 -1.72
N HIS A 128 2.94 4.50 -0.88
CA HIS A 128 1.51 4.43 -1.15
C HIS A 128 1.13 5.19 -2.43
N ALA A 129 1.53 6.46 -2.54
CA ALA A 129 1.16 7.34 -3.63
C ALA A 129 1.75 6.88 -4.96
N GLU A 130 3.01 6.45 -4.96
CA GLU A 130 3.67 5.93 -6.16
C GLU A 130 3.02 4.61 -6.63
N TRP A 131 2.64 3.73 -5.69
CA TRP A 131 1.88 2.53 -6.03
C TRP A 131 0.51 2.85 -6.63
N VAL A 132 -0.17 3.87 -6.09
CA VAL A 132 -1.44 4.37 -6.67
C VAL A 132 -1.22 4.94 -8.06
N ARG A 133 -0.12 5.66 -8.31
CA ARG A 133 0.22 6.23 -9.62
C ARG A 133 0.52 5.15 -10.67
N ILE A 134 1.32 4.15 -10.31
CA ILE A 134 1.65 3.03 -11.20
C ILE A 134 0.41 2.20 -11.51
N HIS A 135 -0.45 1.97 -10.51
CA HIS A 135 -1.68 1.19 -10.62
C HIS A 135 -1.45 -0.19 -11.24
N PRO A 136 -0.55 -1.02 -10.67
CA PRO A 136 0.01 -2.16 -11.38
C PRO A 136 -0.96 -3.33 -11.59
N PHE A 137 -2.08 -3.41 -10.88
CA PHE A 137 -3.05 -4.48 -11.00
C PHE A 137 -4.32 -4.05 -11.72
N ALA A 138 -5.07 -4.99 -12.28
CA ALA A 138 -6.41 -4.74 -12.79
C ALA A 138 -7.37 -4.27 -11.67
N ASN A 139 -7.19 -4.80 -10.44
CA ASN A 139 -7.92 -4.38 -9.24
C ASN A 139 -7.09 -4.61 -7.96
N GLY A 140 -7.48 -3.93 -6.86
CA GLY A 140 -6.84 -4.08 -5.55
C GLY A 140 -5.69 -3.10 -5.30
N ASN A 141 -5.39 -2.19 -6.22
CA ASN A 141 -4.29 -1.24 -6.09
C ASN A 141 -4.37 -0.37 -4.84
N GLY A 142 -5.55 0.16 -4.50
CA GLY A 142 -5.72 0.94 -3.28
C GLY A 142 -5.54 0.13 -2.00
N ARG A 143 -5.89 -1.17 -2.01
CA ARG A 143 -5.68 -2.08 -0.88
C ARG A 143 -4.19 -2.39 -0.71
N THR A 144 -3.51 -2.75 -1.79
CA THR A 144 -2.06 -3.01 -1.77
C THR A 144 -1.24 -1.76 -1.45
N ALA A 145 -1.66 -0.57 -1.90
CA ALA A 145 -1.03 0.69 -1.51
C ALA A 145 -1.09 0.93 0.01
N ARG A 146 -2.25 0.68 0.64
CA ARG A 146 -2.39 0.77 2.10
C ARG A 146 -1.58 -0.30 2.85
N LEU A 147 -1.42 -1.48 2.26
CA LEU A 147 -0.54 -2.51 2.83
C LEU A 147 0.93 -2.10 2.75
N TRP A 148 1.37 -1.43 1.68
CA TRP A 148 2.71 -0.84 1.61
C TRP A 148 2.96 0.14 2.76
N ALA A 149 2.04 1.08 2.97
CA ALA A 149 2.16 2.04 4.05
C ALA A 149 2.23 1.36 5.43
N ASN A 150 1.31 0.44 5.73
CA ASN A 150 1.28 -0.27 7.00
C ASN A 150 2.50 -1.19 7.20
N SER A 151 2.99 -1.84 6.14
CA SER A 151 4.20 -2.68 6.20
C SER A 151 5.42 -1.86 6.59
N LEU A 152 5.61 -0.70 5.97
CA LEU A 152 6.71 0.22 6.29
C LEU A 152 6.54 0.82 7.69
N ALA A 153 5.34 1.26 8.06
CA ALA A 153 5.06 1.76 9.41
C ALA A 153 5.46 0.73 10.49
N MET A 154 4.95 -0.49 10.37
CA MET A 154 5.22 -1.56 11.33
C MET A 154 6.69 -1.99 11.37
N ARG A 155 7.42 -1.91 10.24
CA ARG A 155 8.85 -2.19 10.17
C ARG A 155 9.66 -1.29 11.10
N TYR A 156 9.21 -0.04 11.28
CA TYR A 156 9.88 0.97 12.09
C TYR A 156 9.16 1.29 13.40
N GLY A 157 8.34 0.37 13.89
CA GLY A 157 7.76 0.45 15.23
C GLY A 157 6.46 1.24 15.34
N LEU A 158 5.94 1.77 14.22
CA LEU A 158 4.63 2.42 14.23
C LEU A 158 3.50 1.37 14.11
N PRO A 159 2.29 1.68 14.61
CA PRO A 159 1.12 0.81 14.39
C PRO A 159 0.69 0.79 12.92
N PRO A 160 -0.16 -0.17 12.51
CA PRO A 160 -0.80 -0.16 11.19
C PRO A 160 -1.95 0.87 11.19
N PHE A 161 -1.62 2.15 11.07
CA PHE A 161 -2.55 3.27 11.23
C PHE A 161 -3.40 3.58 9.99
N VAL A 162 -3.05 3.02 8.82
CA VAL A 162 -3.83 3.24 7.59
C VAL A 162 -4.92 2.19 7.47
N GLY A 163 -6.18 2.59 7.65
CA GLY A 163 -7.33 1.69 7.61
C GLY A 163 -7.44 0.94 6.28
N LEU A 164 -7.52 -0.41 6.34
CA LEU A 164 -7.66 -1.24 5.14
C LEU A 164 -9.11 -1.29 4.66
N ARG A 165 -10.05 -1.45 5.56
CA ARG A 165 -11.51 -1.39 5.34
C ARG A 165 -12.21 -0.91 6.62
N PRO A 166 -13.18 0.00 6.50
CA PRO A 166 -13.56 0.73 5.27
C PRO A 166 -12.40 1.58 4.71
N ARG A 167 -12.55 2.01 3.43
CA ARG A 167 -11.58 2.94 2.84
C ARG A 167 -11.54 4.23 3.68
N PRO A 168 -10.37 4.79 3.98
CA PRO A 168 -10.28 6.06 4.69
C PRO A 168 -11.10 7.16 4.02
N LYS A 169 -11.71 8.02 4.81
CA LYS A 169 -12.56 9.13 4.35
C LYS A 169 -11.80 10.47 4.42
N GLY A 170 -12.50 11.56 4.15
CA GLY A 170 -11.95 12.91 4.23
C GLY A 170 -11.02 13.24 3.08
N GLY A 171 -9.87 13.83 3.36
CA GLY A 171 -8.89 14.26 2.34
C GLY A 171 -8.18 13.12 1.59
N TYR A 172 -8.37 11.87 2.00
CA TYR A 172 -7.68 10.71 1.42
C TYR A 172 -8.02 10.48 -0.06
N GLU A 173 -9.25 10.75 -0.48
CA GLU A 173 -9.65 10.61 -1.89
C GLU A 173 -8.93 11.65 -2.77
N LEU A 174 -8.93 12.92 -2.33
CA LEU A 174 -8.20 13.99 -3.00
C LEU A 174 -6.69 13.70 -3.03
N ALA A 175 -6.12 13.17 -1.94
CA ALA A 175 -4.73 12.74 -1.90
C ALA A 175 -4.43 11.67 -2.96
N GLY A 176 -5.36 10.72 -3.18
CA GLY A 176 -5.25 9.73 -4.25
C GLY A 176 -5.22 10.34 -5.65
N GLU A 177 -6.06 11.34 -5.94
CA GLU A 177 -6.02 12.07 -7.23
C GLU A 177 -4.70 12.81 -7.44
N LYS A 178 -4.16 13.43 -6.40
CA LYS A 178 -2.85 14.10 -6.45
C LYS A 178 -1.72 13.11 -6.65
N ALA A 179 -1.79 11.96 -5.98
CA ALA A 179 -0.83 10.86 -6.14
C ALA A 179 -0.75 10.38 -7.60
N MET A 180 -1.89 10.27 -8.32
CA MET A 180 -1.92 9.93 -9.75
C MET A 180 -1.12 10.92 -10.62
N ARG A 181 -0.87 12.13 -10.13
CA ARG A 181 -0.07 13.18 -10.78
C ARG A 181 1.36 13.27 -10.24
N GLY A 182 1.79 12.31 -9.40
CA GLY A 182 3.11 12.27 -8.78
C GLY A 182 3.26 13.16 -7.54
N ASP A 183 2.19 13.81 -7.06
CA ASP A 183 2.21 14.61 -5.83
C ASP A 183 1.76 13.78 -4.63
N TRP A 184 2.71 13.34 -3.83
CA TRP A 184 2.47 12.53 -2.63
C TRP A 184 2.32 13.35 -1.34
N ALA A 185 2.61 14.66 -1.35
CA ALA A 185 2.54 15.49 -0.16
C ALA A 185 1.16 15.50 0.51
N PRO A 186 0.02 15.53 -0.22
CA PRO A 186 -1.30 15.39 0.40
C PRO A 186 -1.52 14.02 1.08
N THR A 187 -0.92 12.95 0.55
CA THR A 187 -0.95 11.63 1.20
C THR A 187 -0.21 11.64 2.52
N ALA A 188 0.95 12.31 2.59
CA ALA A 188 1.71 12.47 3.83
C ALA A 188 0.93 13.26 4.89
N ALA A 189 0.24 14.33 4.49
CA ALA A 189 -0.62 15.10 5.40
C ALA A 189 -1.77 14.25 5.94
N ALA A 190 -2.45 13.48 5.07
CA ALA A 190 -3.53 12.58 5.48
C ALA A 190 -3.01 11.46 6.43
N PHE A 191 -1.81 10.94 6.18
CA PHE A 191 -1.22 9.88 7.02
C PHE A 191 -0.81 10.39 8.41
N ARG A 192 -0.31 11.64 8.53
CA ARG A 192 -0.06 12.27 9.84
C ARG A 192 -1.35 12.36 10.65
N GLN A 193 -2.42 12.86 10.01
CA GLN A 193 -3.72 12.94 10.67
C GLN A 193 -4.22 11.56 11.10
N MET A 194 -4.13 10.52 10.25
CA MET A 194 -4.55 9.16 10.60
C MET A 194 -3.76 8.57 11.77
N LEU A 195 -2.45 8.85 11.85
CA LEU A 195 -1.63 8.40 12.98
C LEU A 195 -2.05 9.10 14.27
N ASP A 196 -2.28 10.42 14.22
CA ASP A 196 -2.75 11.19 15.38
C ASP A 196 -4.12 10.69 15.86
N GLU A 197 -5.05 10.44 14.95
CA GLU A 197 -6.37 9.86 15.26
C GLU A 197 -6.23 8.48 15.91
N PHE A 198 -5.39 7.60 15.35
CA PHE A 198 -5.13 6.27 15.89
C PHE A 198 -4.55 6.32 17.31
N GLN A 199 -3.61 7.24 17.57
CA GLN A 199 -3.02 7.41 18.90
C GLN A 199 -4.04 7.93 19.91
N ASN A 200 -4.90 8.87 19.50
CA ASN A 200 -5.96 9.41 20.35
C ASN A 200 -7.04 8.38 20.72
N GLU A 201 -7.37 7.45 19.81
CA GLU A 201 -8.32 6.35 20.07
C GLU A 201 -7.78 5.34 21.09
N LEU A 202 -6.47 5.14 21.16
CA LEU A 202 -5.84 4.23 22.13
C LEU A 202 -5.78 4.84 23.55
N GLY A 203 -6.01 6.14 23.69
CA GLY A 203 -5.88 6.86 24.95
C GLY A 203 -4.41 7.11 25.35
N PRO A 204 -4.15 7.94 26.37
CA PRO A 204 -2.79 8.14 26.86
C PRO A 204 -2.24 6.80 27.38
N ALA A 205 -1.01 6.47 26.96
CA ALA A 205 -0.29 5.33 27.51
C ALA A 205 -0.18 5.50 29.01
N THR A 206 -0.88 4.66 29.78
CA THR A 206 -0.86 4.62 31.26
C THR A 206 0.43 4.01 31.76
#